data_f81a9336c0d6551a7d76a9f93082ec15
#
_entry.id   f81a9336c0d6551a7d76a9f93082ec15
#
_cell.length_a   1.000
_cell.length_b   1.000
_cell.length_c   1.000
_cell.angle_alpha   90.00
_cell.angle_beta   90.00
_cell.angle_gamma   90.00
#
_symmetry.space_group_name_H-M   'P 1'
#
loop_
_entity.id
_entity.type
_entity.pdbx_description
1 polymer ?
#
loop_
_entity_poly.entity_id
_entity_poly.type
_entity_poly.pdbx_seq_one_letter_code
_entity_poly.pdbx_strand_id
1 'polypeptide(L)'
;RMDVISMISKDPAYPDGEIRDGLHGDMSPYVCNGPHVHEYLQEMNQRVLSKFDLITVGETPGVTTEEAKKYANLDGSELNMVFQFEHMGTTEGKYGKWTTKKPEMKKVRAVMNKWQNDLEGKAWNSLYWDNHDQPRAVSRFGDDSPMYREVSAKMIATCLHMLKGSP
;
A
#
# COMPACT_ATOMS: atom_id res chain seq x y z
N ARG A 1 6.79 3.12 11.45
CA ARG A 1 6.68 2.75 10.04
C ARG A 1 7.91 1.96 9.63
N MET A 2 7.70 0.91 8.87
CA MET A 2 8.74 0.04 8.34
C MET A 2 8.74 0.16 6.82
N ASP A 3 9.87 0.57 6.28
CA ASP A 3 10.06 0.82 4.85
C ASP A 3 10.25 -0.49 4.10
N VAL A 4 9.54 -0.67 2.97
CA VAL A 4 9.56 -1.85 2.09
C VAL A 4 9.67 -3.20 2.83
N ILE A 5 8.94 -3.35 3.92
CA ILE A 5 9.06 -4.49 4.84
C ILE A 5 8.76 -5.84 4.16
N SER A 6 7.98 -5.85 3.08
CA SER A 6 7.71 -7.06 2.29
C SER A 6 8.95 -7.63 1.58
N MET A 7 10.04 -6.86 1.52
CA MET A 7 11.26 -7.22 0.80
C MET A 7 12.39 -7.76 1.69
N ILE A 8 12.14 -8.04 2.97
CA ILE A 8 13.18 -8.56 3.88
C ILE A 8 13.52 -10.02 3.65
N SER A 9 12.63 -10.78 3.01
CA SER A 9 12.85 -12.18 2.63
C SER A 9 12.91 -12.27 1.11
N LYS A 10 14.03 -12.72 0.59
CA LYS A 10 14.31 -12.78 -0.85
C LYS A 10 14.54 -14.23 -1.29
N ASP A 11 14.43 -14.48 -2.60
CA ASP A 11 14.89 -15.72 -3.18
C ASP A 11 16.41 -15.83 -2.99
N PRO A 12 16.92 -16.89 -2.33
CA PRO A 12 18.36 -17.03 -2.06
C PRO A 12 19.19 -17.25 -3.33
N ALA A 13 18.58 -17.61 -4.45
CA ALA A 13 19.27 -17.78 -5.73
C ALA A 13 19.55 -16.43 -6.42
N TYR A 14 18.89 -15.33 -5.97
CA TYR A 14 19.01 -13.99 -6.57
C TYR A 14 18.88 -13.99 -8.10
N PRO A 15 17.81 -14.58 -8.67
CA PRO A 15 17.66 -14.66 -10.11
C PRO A 15 17.49 -13.26 -10.73
N ASP A 16 17.93 -13.12 -11.98
CA ASP A 16 17.67 -11.90 -12.75
C ASP A 16 16.17 -11.79 -13.06
N GLY A 17 15.63 -10.57 -12.94
CA GLY A 17 14.24 -10.29 -13.26
C GLY A 17 14.00 -10.24 -14.77
N GLU A 18 12.79 -10.61 -15.20
CA GLU A 18 12.36 -10.47 -16.59
C GLU A 18 12.34 -9.00 -17.02
N ILE A 19 12.97 -8.68 -18.14
CA ILE A 19 12.97 -7.32 -18.69
C ILE A 19 11.64 -7.07 -19.40
N ARG A 20 10.79 -6.22 -18.81
CA ARG A 20 9.46 -5.90 -19.34
C ARG A 20 9.38 -4.55 -20.06
N ASP A 21 10.18 -3.57 -19.65
CA ASP A 21 10.20 -2.22 -20.18
C ASP A 21 11.36 -1.96 -21.18
N GLY A 22 12.17 -2.99 -21.44
CA GLY A 22 13.37 -2.92 -22.25
C GLY A 22 14.58 -2.28 -21.56
N LEU A 23 14.48 -1.90 -20.30
CA LEU A 23 15.54 -1.22 -19.53
C LEU A 23 15.90 -1.97 -18.22
N HIS A 24 14.90 -2.46 -17.49
CA HIS A 24 15.09 -3.00 -16.16
C HIS A 24 14.42 -4.38 -16.00
N GLY A 25 15.06 -5.26 -15.26
CA GLY A 25 14.45 -6.51 -14.82
C GLY A 25 13.43 -6.29 -13.71
N ASP A 26 12.25 -6.90 -13.82
CA ASP A 26 11.25 -6.91 -12.74
C ASP A 26 11.70 -7.84 -11.61
N MET A 27 12.23 -7.26 -10.55
CA MET A 27 12.69 -8.02 -9.38
C MET A 27 11.55 -8.44 -8.42
N SER A 28 10.36 -7.86 -8.56
CA SER A 28 9.27 -8.02 -7.60
C SER A 28 8.93 -9.47 -7.26
N PRO A 29 8.87 -10.42 -8.24
CA PRO A 29 8.58 -11.82 -7.95
C PRO A 29 9.58 -12.51 -7.02
N TYR A 30 10.81 -11.99 -6.94
CA TYR A 30 11.91 -12.62 -6.21
C TYR A 30 12.25 -11.94 -4.89
N VAL A 31 11.75 -10.72 -4.67
CA VAL A 31 12.07 -9.94 -3.49
C VAL A 31 10.87 -9.57 -2.63
N CYS A 32 9.64 -9.55 -3.20
CA CYS A 32 8.45 -9.23 -2.44
C CYS A 32 7.79 -10.49 -1.88
N ASN A 33 7.35 -10.42 -0.61
CA ASN A 33 6.61 -11.50 0.05
C ASN A 33 7.35 -12.86 -0.01
N GLY A 34 8.66 -12.85 0.15
CA GLY A 34 9.48 -14.06 0.09
C GLY A 34 9.15 -15.07 1.18
N PRO A 35 9.67 -16.30 1.07
CA PRO A 35 9.17 -17.47 1.81
C PRO A 35 9.24 -17.35 3.33
N HIS A 36 10.14 -16.53 3.88
CA HIS A 36 10.35 -16.39 5.33
C HIS A 36 9.89 -15.04 5.89
N VAL A 37 9.21 -14.19 5.10
CA VAL A 37 8.85 -12.84 5.53
C VAL A 37 7.96 -12.85 6.79
N HIS A 38 6.96 -13.74 6.83
CA HIS A 38 6.07 -13.86 7.97
C HIS A 38 6.76 -14.44 9.21
N GLU A 39 7.68 -15.39 9.04
CA GLU A 39 8.51 -15.91 10.13
C GLU A 39 9.32 -14.79 10.80
N TYR A 40 9.96 -13.94 9.99
CA TYR A 40 10.74 -12.81 10.49
C TYR A 40 9.89 -11.77 11.21
N LEU A 41 8.68 -11.49 10.69
CA LEU A 41 7.77 -10.54 11.30
C LEU A 41 7.19 -11.07 12.61
N GLN A 42 6.84 -12.36 12.65
CA GLN A 42 6.37 -13.01 13.88
C GLN A 42 7.48 -13.04 14.95
N GLU A 43 8.71 -13.37 14.57
CA GLU A 43 9.85 -13.30 15.49
C GLU A 43 10.05 -11.87 16.01
N MET A 44 10.04 -10.87 15.13
CA MET A 44 10.14 -9.46 15.52
C MET A 44 9.00 -9.04 16.47
N ASN A 45 7.78 -9.48 16.19
CA ASN A 45 6.64 -9.21 17.06
C ASN A 45 6.85 -9.84 18.44
N GLN A 46 7.14 -11.13 18.51
CA GLN A 46 7.33 -11.86 19.77
C GLN A 46 8.48 -11.29 20.61
N ARG A 47 9.59 -10.96 19.95
CA ARG A 47 10.80 -10.49 20.66
C ARG A 47 10.74 -9.02 21.04
N VAL A 48 10.10 -8.19 20.26
CA VAL A 48 10.15 -6.73 20.40
C VAL A 48 8.77 -6.09 20.42
N LEU A 49 8.01 -6.15 19.32
CA LEU A 49 6.85 -5.28 19.15
C LEU A 49 5.79 -5.49 20.23
N SER A 50 5.50 -6.76 20.58
CA SER A 50 4.53 -7.11 21.61
C SER A 50 4.90 -6.68 23.04
N LYS A 51 6.15 -6.21 23.25
CA LYS A 51 6.60 -5.75 24.58
C LYS A 51 6.30 -4.29 24.85
N PHE A 52 5.84 -3.56 23.85
CA PHE A 52 5.60 -2.13 23.93
C PHE A 52 4.21 -1.78 23.40
N ASP A 53 3.63 -0.73 23.92
CA ASP A 53 2.38 -0.17 23.38
C ASP A 53 2.69 0.64 22.11
N LEU A 54 2.63 -0.03 20.97
CA LEU A 54 3.04 0.51 19.66
C LEU A 54 1.92 0.37 18.64
N ILE A 55 1.89 1.31 17.70
CA ILE A 55 1.20 1.15 16.41
C ILE A 55 2.26 0.89 15.33
N THR A 56 2.12 -0.22 14.62
CA THR A 56 3.06 -0.63 13.57
C THR A 56 2.39 -0.62 12.21
N VAL A 57 3.08 -0.06 11.22
CA VAL A 57 2.64 -0.05 9.84
C VAL A 57 3.80 -0.41 8.90
N GLY A 58 3.55 -1.34 8.00
CA GLY A 58 4.51 -1.81 7.01
C GLY A 58 4.23 -1.24 5.62
N GLU A 59 5.24 -0.83 4.92
CA GLU A 59 5.14 -0.50 3.50
C GLU A 59 5.31 -1.78 2.68
N THR A 60 4.28 -2.14 1.91
CA THR A 60 4.20 -3.41 1.19
C THR A 60 3.81 -3.19 -0.27
N PRO A 61 4.74 -2.74 -1.12
CA PRO A 61 4.47 -2.59 -2.54
C PRO A 61 4.05 -3.92 -3.17
N GLY A 62 3.01 -3.87 -4.01
CA GLY A 62 2.48 -5.05 -4.68
C GLY A 62 1.69 -6.03 -3.80
N VAL A 63 1.41 -5.70 -2.53
CA VAL A 63 0.63 -6.56 -1.65
C VAL A 63 -0.81 -6.74 -2.15
N THR A 64 -1.29 -7.97 -2.10
CA THR A 64 -2.70 -8.31 -2.31
C THR A 64 -3.48 -8.24 -1.01
N THR A 65 -4.82 -8.25 -1.09
CA THR A 65 -5.66 -8.33 0.12
C THR A 65 -5.43 -9.62 0.89
N GLU A 66 -5.11 -10.73 0.22
CA GLU A 66 -4.80 -12.01 0.88
C GLU A 66 -3.46 -11.95 1.63
N GLU A 67 -2.45 -11.31 1.05
CA GLU A 67 -1.17 -11.09 1.73
C GLU A 67 -1.35 -10.12 2.91
N ALA A 68 -2.11 -9.03 2.72
CA ALA A 68 -2.36 -8.05 3.79
C ALA A 68 -3.02 -8.66 5.02
N LYS A 69 -3.90 -9.66 4.85
CA LYS A 69 -4.50 -10.41 5.97
C LYS A 69 -3.48 -11.17 6.81
N LYS A 70 -2.36 -11.58 6.22
CA LYS A 70 -1.27 -12.23 6.97
C LYS A 70 -0.46 -11.19 7.74
N TYR A 71 0.00 -10.13 7.04
CA TYR A 71 0.80 -9.07 7.65
C TYR A 71 0.12 -8.33 8.79
N ALA A 72 -1.19 -8.11 8.67
CA ALA A 72 -1.98 -7.26 9.56
C ALA A 72 -3.19 -7.99 10.15
N ASN A 73 -3.04 -9.27 10.46
CA ASN A 73 -4.07 -10.06 11.10
C ASN A 73 -4.48 -9.43 12.44
N LEU A 74 -5.78 -9.41 12.72
CA LEU A 74 -6.32 -8.88 13.97
C LEU A 74 -5.89 -9.65 15.21
N ASP A 75 -5.26 -10.82 15.06
CA ASP A 75 -4.63 -11.54 16.18
C ASP A 75 -3.36 -10.85 16.71
N GLY A 76 -2.84 -9.85 15.97
CA GLY A 76 -1.67 -9.07 16.36
C GLY A 76 -0.35 -9.82 16.28
N SER A 77 -0.28 -10.91 15.51
CA SER A 77 0.89 -11.77 15.43
C SER A 77 2.08 -11.15 14.67
N GLU A 78 1.82 -10.15 13.81
CA GLU A 78 2.85 -9.46 13.02
C GLU A 78 2.74 -7.93 13.18
N LEU A 79 2.13 -7.24 12.22
CA LEU A 79 1.94 -5.79 12.22
C LEU A 79 0.49 -5.42 12.48
N ASN A 80 0.23 -4.16 12.84
CA ASN A 80 -1.15 -3.68 12.99
C ASN A 80 -1.81 -3.38 11.64
N MET A 81 -1.04 -2.90 10.65
CA MET A 81 -1.56 -2.55 9.33
C MET A 81 -0.43 -2.46 8.30
N VAL A 82 -0.81 -2.41 7.02
CA VAL A 82 0.12 -2.23 5.91
C VAL A 82 -0.35 -1.16 4.94
N PHE A 83 0.60 -0.46 4.31
CA PHE A 83 0.33 0.43 3.18
C PHE A 83 0.29 -0.38 1.89
N GLN A 84 -0.87 -0.43 1.26
CA GLN A 84 -1.08 -0.98 -0.07
C GLN A 84 -0.99 0.12 -1.13
N PHE A 85 -0.66 -0.23 -2.37
CA PHE A 85 -0.45 0.73 -3.47
C PHE A 85 -1.42 0.55 -4.64
N GLU A 86 -2.39 -0.33 -4.57
CA GLU A 86 -3.27 -0.68 -5.68
C GLU A 86 -4.05 0.54 -6.21
N HIS A 87 -4.51 1.43 -5.31
CA HIS A 87 -5.19 2.65 -5.72
C HIS A 87 -4.26 3.65 -6.44
N MET A 88 -2.96 3.63 -6.14
CA MET A 88 -1.96 4.43 -6.84
C MET A 88 -1.83 4.01 -8.31
N GLY A 89 -1.86 2.71 -8.59
CA GLY A 89 -1.80 2.17 -9.95
C GLY A 89 -2.96 2.63 -10.85
N THR A 90 -4.09 3.08 -10.29
CA THR A 90 -5.24 3.55 -11.08
C THR A 90 -4.96 4.79 -11.94
N THR A 91 -3.91 5.52 -11.63
CA THR A 91 -3.49 6.75 -12.35
C THR A 91 -2.20 6.59 -13.13
N GLU A 92 -1.53 5.46 -13.06
CA GLU A 92 -0.25 5.29 -13.74
C GLU A 92 -0.39 5.36 -15.27
N GLY A 93 0.56 6.03 -15.90
CA GLY A 93 0.69 6.17 -17.34
C GLY A 93 1.98 5.55 -17.84
N LYS A 94 2.36 5.87 -19.08
CA LYS A 94 3.60 5.39 -19.74
C LYS A 94 4.86 5.62 -18.87
N TYR A 95 4.86 6.68 -18.06
CA TYR A 95 5.99 7.04 -17.19
C TYR A 95 5.66 6.78 -15.70
N GLY A 96 4.89 5.73 -15.41
CA GLY A 96 4.48 5.38 -14.06
C GLY A 96 3.69 6.52 -13.39
N LYS A 97 4.06 6.85 -12.16
CA LYS A 97 3.43 7.92 -11.35
C LYS A 97 3.63 9.34 -11.90
N TRP A 98 4.60 9.56 -12.77
CA TRP A 98 4.89 10.85 -13.41
C TRP A 98 4.00 11.06 -14.64
N THR A 99 2.74 11.38 -14.41
CA THR A 99 1.72 11.49 -15.45
C THR A 99 0.69 12.57 -15.09
N THR A 100 0.12 13.18 -16.10
CA THR A 100 -1.04 14.09 -15.96
C THR A 100 -2.38 13.36 -16.11
N LYS A 101 -2.35 12.03 -16.30
CA LYS A 101 -3.55 11.21 -16.41
C LYS A 101 -4.35 11.30 -15.12
N LYS A 102 -5.61 11.72 -15.23
CA LYS A 102 -6.54 11.71 -14.10
C LYS A 102 -7.12 10.30 -13.89
N PRO A 103 -7.46 9.95 -12.65
CA PRO A 103 -8.00 8.64 -12.34
C PRO A 103 -9.40 8.45 -12.92
N GLU A 104 -9.69 7.24 -13.32
CA GLU A 104 -11.07 6.80 -13.52
C GLU A 104 -11.67 6.49 -12.13
N MET A 105 -12.51 7.38 -11.62
CA MET A 105 -13.07 7.24 -10.25
C MET A 105 -13.79 5.91 -10.01
N LYS A 106 -14.33 5.28 -11.07
CA LYS A 106 -14.90 3.93 -10.96
C LYS A 106 -13.85 2.89 -10.55
N LYS A 107 -12.62 2.99 -11.07
CA LYS A 107 -11.51 2.10 -10.72
C LYS A 107 -11.03 2.36 -9.29
N VAL A 108 -10.85 3.63 -8.92
CA VAL A 108 -10.48 4.01 -7.55
C VAL A 108 -11.50 3.45 -6.55
N ARG A 109 -12.80 3.66 -6.81
CA ARG A 109 -13.88 3.12 -5.97
C ARG A 109 -13.84 1.59 -5.89
N ALA A 110 -13.60 0.91 -7.00
CA ALA A 110 -13.52 -0.55 -7.01
C ALA A 110 -12.38 -1.06 -6.11
N VAL A 111 -11.20 -0.44 -6.20
CA VAL A 111 -10.07 -0.77 -5.33
C VAL A 111 -10.39 -0.51 -3.86
N MET A 112 -10.91 0.68 -3.54
CA MET A 112 -11.26 1.01 -2.15
C MET A 112 -12.31 0.04 -1.59
N ASN A 113 -13.37 -0.27 -2.35
CA ASN A 113 -14.38 -1.23 -1.93
C ASN A 113 -13.81 -2.64 -1.73
N LYS A 114 -12.94 -3.09 -2.63
CA LYS A 114 -12.26 -4.38 -2.50
C LYS A 114 -11.50 -4.45 -1.17
N TRP A 115 -10.66 -3.47 -0.89
CA TRP A 115 -9.87 -3.44 0.35
C TRP A 115 -10.72 -3.34 1.61
N GLN A 116 -11.82 -2.55 1.58
CA GLN A 116 -12.75 -2.49 2.70
C GLN A 116 -13.44 -3.84 2.96
N ASN A 117 -13.93 -4.49 1.91
CA ASN A 117 -14.67 -5.75 2.04
C ASN A 117 -13.77 -6.94 2.37
N ASP A 118 -12.61 -7.04 1.71
CA ASP A 118 -11.72 -8.19 1.87
C ASP A 118 -11.06 -8.23 3.25
N LEU A 119 -10.76 -7.06 3.83
CA LEU A 119 -10.14 -6.95 5.15
C LEU A 119 -11.15 -6.90 6.31
N GLU A 120 -12.45 -6.76 6.04
CA GLU A 120 -13.47 -6.67 7.09
C GLU A 120 -13.41 -7.88 8.03
N GLY A 121 -13.26 -7.59 9.33
CA GLY A 121 -13.17 -8.61 10.39
C GLY A 121 -11.92 -9.50 10.36
N LYS A 122 -10.92 -9.19 9.51
CA LYS A 122 -9.70 -10.00 9.33
C LYS A 122 -8.42 -9.21 9.53
N ALA A 123 -8.37 -7.98 9.02
CA ALA A 123 -7.21 -7.10 9.11
C ALA A 123 -7.63 -5.64 9.17
N TRP A 124 -6.73 -4.75 9.61
CA TRP A 124 -7.00 -3.32 9.71
C TRP A 124 -6.41 -2.57 8.52
N ASN A 125 -7.20 -1.67 7.90
CA ASN A 125 -6.75 -0.84 6.80
C ASN A 125 -5.88 0.32 7.27
N SER A 126 -4.78 0.58 6.58
CA SER A 126 -4.10 1.87 6.57
C SER A 126 -4.54 2.67 5.35
N LEU A 127 -5.05 3.87 5.57
CA LEU A 127 -5.70 4.68 4.55
C LEU A 127 -4.84 5.89 4.20
N TYR A 128 -4.62 6.15 2.91
CA TYR A 128 -3.88 7.32 2.45
C TYR A 128 -4.20 7.66 1.00
N TRP A 129 -3.98 8.92 0.60
CA TRP A 129 -4.07 9.37 -0.78
C TRP A 129 -2.72 9.71 -1.40
N ASP A 130 -1.75 10.05 -0.60
CA ASP A 130 -0.37 10.27 -1.03
C ASP A 130 0.62 9.98 0.11
N ASN A 131 1.90 10.01 -0.23
CA ASN A 131 3.00 10.00 0.72
C ASN A 131 4.18 10.79 0.12
N HIS A 132 5.35 10.79 0.78
CA HIS A 132 6.54 11.50 0.32
C HIS A 132 7.09 11.01 -1.03
N ASP A 133 6.72 9.80 -1.46
CA ASP A 133 7.14 9.21 -2.74
C ASP A 133 6.10 9.38 -3.86
N GLN A 134 4.97 10.02 -3.58
CA GLN A 134 3.86 10.15 -4.51
C GLN A 134 3.54 11.62 -4.85
N PRO A 135 3.05 11.90 -6.06
CA PRO A 135 2.48 13.20 -6.37
C PRO A 135 1.35 13.58 -5.41
N ARG A 136 1.19 14.88 -5.15
CA ARG A 136 0.19 15.38 -4.21
C ARG A 136 -1.22 14.91 -4.55
N ALA A 137 -1.98 14.54 -3.51
CA ALA A 137 -3.31 13.94 -3.63
C ALA A 137 -4.28 14.79 -4.48
N VAL A 138 -4.36 16.10 -4.23
CA VAL A 138 -5.27 16.97 -4.97
C VAL A 138 -4.91 17.05 -6.45
N SER A 139 -3.63 17.17 -6.77
CA SER A 139 -3.17 17.19 -8.16
C SER A 139 -3.44 15.87 -8.88
N ARG A 140 -3.34 14.76 -8.16
CA ARG A 140 -3.49 13.42 -8.73
C ARG A 140 -4.94 12.99 -8.85
N PHE A 141 -5.70 13.06 -7.75
CA PHE A 141 -7.06 12.53 -7.63
C PHE A 141 -8.15 13.58 -7.74
N GLY A 142 -7.82 14.86 -7.70
CA GLY A 142 -8.74 15.98 -7.76
C GLY A 142 -8.44 16.96 -8.88
N ASP A 143 -8.87 18.20 -8.69
CA ASP A 143 -8.58 19.35 -9.52
C ASP A 143 -7.86 20.40 -8.67
N ASP A 144 -6.60 20.68 -8.99
CA ASP A 144 -5.75 21.61 -8.27
C ASP A 144 -5.74 23.03 -8.86
N SER A 145 -6.62 23.32 -9.81
CA SER A 145 -6.84 24.67 -10.31
C SER A 145 -7.32 25.59 -9.17
N PRO A 146 -7.03 26.90 -9.22
CA PRO A 146 -7.42 27.82 -8.17
C PRO A 146 -8.91 27.77 -7.81
N MET A 147 -9.76 27.50 -8.80
CA MET A 147 -11.21 27.46 -8.63
C MET A 147 -11.70 26.22 -7.86
N TYR A 148 -11.07 25.05 -8.06
CA TYR A 148 -11.58 23.77 -7.54
C TYR A 148 -10.68 23.11 -6.49
N ARG A 149 -9.50 23.65 -6.23
CA ARG A 149 -8.51 23.07 -5.33
C ARG A 149 -9.06 22.75 -3.93
N GLU A 150 -9.74 23.74 -3.33
CA GLU A 150 -10.27 23.58 -1.97
C GLU A 150 -11.40 22.54 -1.92
N VAL A 151 -12.33 22.60 -2.86
CA VAL A 151 -13.44 21.64 -2.95
C VAL A 151 -12.92 20.22 -3.20
N SER A 152 -11.95 20.06 -4.11
CA SER A 152 -11.30 18.79 -4.35
C SER A 152 -10.59 18.26 -3.12
N ALA A 153 -9.84 19.10 -2.40
CA ALA A 153 -9.16 18.69 -1.17
C ALA A 153 -10.16 18.20 -0.11
N LYS A 154 -11.24 18.94 0.09
CA LYS A 154 -12.30 18.55 1.04
C LYS A 154 -12.99 17.24 0.62
N MET A 155 -13.27 17.06 -0.67
CA MET A 155 -13.90 15.85 -1.19
C MET A 155 -13.02 14.62 -0.94
N ILE A 156 -11.73 14.65 -1.32
CA ILE A 156 -10.85 13.49 -1.13
C ILE A 156 -10.56 13.23 0.35
N ALA A 157 -10.46 14.27 1.19
CA ALA A 157 -10.33 14.11 2.64
C ALA A 157 -11.59 13.45 3.23
N THR A 158 -12.77 13.92 2.87
CA THR A 158 -14.04 13.32 3.30
C THR A 158 -14.11 11.85 2.91
N CYS A 159 -13.78 11.53 1.66
CA CYS A 159 -13.75 10.14 1.20
C CYS A 159 -12.84 9.28 2.08
N LEU A 160 -11.61 9.74 2.37
CA LEU A 160 -10.66 9.00 3.19
C LEU A 160 -11.20 8.73 4.60
N HIS A 161 -11.69 9.78 5.27
CA HIS A 161 -12.13 9.71 6.66
C HIS A 161 -13.47 8.99 6.86
N MET A 162 -14.22 8.73 5.79
CA MET A 162 -15.46 7.94 5.84
C MET A 162 -15.22 6.44 5.61
N LEU A 163 -14.02 6.02 5.25
CA LEU A 163 -13.63 4.62 5.15
C LEU A 163 -13.22 4.05 6.51
N LYS A 164 -13.43 2.75 6.70
CA LYS A 164 -12.97 2.04 7.89
C LYS A 164 -11.45 1.79 7.81
N GLY A 165 -10.70 2.34 8.75
CA GLY A 165 -9.24 2.22 8.82
C GLY A 165 -8.59 3.40 9.52
N SER A 166 -7.25 3.40 9.57
CA SER A 166 -6.45 4.50 10.11
C SER A 166 -5.90 5.34 8.96
N PRO A 167 -6.27 6.64 8.87
CA PRO A 167 -5.77 7.56 7.85
C PRO A 167 -4.35 8.05 8.18
#